data_cf1160042898842e9a2d9dbd266975d8
#
_entry.id   cf1160042898842e9a2d9dbd266975d8
#
_cell.length_a   1.000
_cell.length_b   1.000
_cell.length_c   1.000
_cell.angle_alpha   90.00
_cell.angle_beta   90.00
_cell.angle_gamma   90.00
#
_symmetry.space_group_name_H-M   'P 1'
#
loop_
_entity.id
_entity.type
_entity.pdbx_description
1 polymer ?
#
loop_
_entity_poly.entity_id
_entity_poly.type
_entity_poly.pdbx_seq_one_letter_code
_entity_poly.pdbx_strand_id
1 'polypeptide(L)'
;NWNNTKTLAYWKYDDAAKLGKDSHTWAIRLEQIRTALNGQAGDRKIRLGIAGGEWLKMVGNATARTNFANNVKKVIEQYNLDGADLDFEWAYSGTDLSNYSKAIVQLREVLGKDVFLTVSLHPVSYKISAEAIAAVDFISLQCYGPSVELFSMERFKSDGKAAVDYGIPQD
;
A
#
# COMPACT_ATOMS: atom_id res chain seq x y z
N ASN A 1 -3.22 -17.62 6.88
CA ASN A 1 -3.14 -18.26 5.56
C ASN A 1 -3.35 -17.25 4.45
N TRP A 2 -2.29 -16.56 4.08
CA TRP A 2 -2.23 -15.67 2.91
C TRP A 2 -2.11 -16.50 1.63
N ASN A 3 -3.09 -17.32 1.39
CA ASN A 3 -3.24 -17.94 0.08
C ASN A 3 -4.08 -17.02 -0.81
N ASN A 4 -3.99 -17.24 -2.10
CA ASN A 4 -4.68 -16.47 -3.13
C ASN A 4 -6.18 -16.31 -2.87
N THR A 5 -6.78 -17.29 -2.23
CA THR A 5 -8.20 -17.35 -1.99
C THR A 5 -8.65 -16.35 -0.94
N LYS A 6 -7.79 -16.05 0.06
CA LYS A 6 -8.18 -15.22 1.19
C LYS A 6 -8.25 -13.73 0.85
N THR A 7 -7.34 -13.23 0.02
CA THR A 7 -7.37 -11.85 -0.43
C THR A 7 -8.63 -11.55 -1.25
N LEU A 8 -8.92 -12.42 -2.21
CA LEU A 8 -10.15 -12.29 -3.02
C LEU A 8 -11.43 -12.53 -2.22
N ALA A 9 -11.41 -13.43 -1.23
CA ALA A 9 -12.55 -13.68 -0.36
C ALA A 9 -12.86 -12.48 0.56
N TYR A 10 -11.86 -11.73 1.00
CA TYR A 10 -12.06 -10.53 1.79
C TYR A 10 -12.82 -9.45 1.02
N TRP A 11 -12.43 -9.21 -0.22
CA TRP A 11 -13.13 -8.27 -1.11
C TRP A 11 -14.57 -8.70 -1.40
N LYS A 12 -14.78 -9.98 -1.68
CA LYS A 12 -16.13 -10.52 -1.89
C LYS A 12 -17.01 -10.43 -0.65
N TYR A 13 -16.42 -10.60 0.52
CA TYR A 13 -17.15 -10.51 1.78
C TYR A 13 -17.61 -9.07 2.06
N ASP A 14 -16.76 -8.08 1.81
CA ASP A 14 -17.13 -6.68 1.95
C ASP A 14 -18.17 -6.26 0.90
N ASP A 15 -18.09 -6.79 -0.31
CA ASP A 15 -19.07 -6.52 -1.36
C ASP A 15 -20.48 -7.06 -1.03
N ALA A 16 -20.57 -8.30 -0.63
CA ALA A 16 -21.85 -8.99 -0.60
C ALA A 16 -22.47 -9.06 0.80
N ALA A 17 -21.69 -9.40 1.82
CA ALA A 17 -22.22 -9.75 3.12
C ALA A 17 -22.37 -8.58 4.08
N LYS A 18 -21.41 -7.66 4.10
CA LYS A 18 -21.42 -6.52 5.01
C LYS A 18 -22.24 -5.34 4.54
N LEU A 19 -22.29 -5.12 3.25
CA LEU A 19 -22.98 -3.97 2.68
C LEU A 19 -24.41 -4.26 2.31
N GLY A 20 -24.78 -5.51 2.35
CA GLY A 20 -26.16 -6.02 2.45
C GLY A 20 -27.11 -5.66 1.33
N LYS A 21 -26.69 -5.01 0.26
CA LYS A 21 -27.55 -4.68 -0.88
C LYS A 21 -26.71 -4.39 -2.13
N ASP A 22 -27.21 -4.80 -3.26
CA ASP A 22 -26.61 -4.71 -4.58
C ASP A 22 -26.12 -3.31 -4.99
N SER A 23 -26.77 -2.27 -4.49
CA SER A 23 -26.40 -0.87 -4.76
C SER A 23 -25.14 -0.38 -4.06
N HIS A 24 -24.48 -1.23 -3.26
CA HIS A 24 -23.33 -0.84 -2.43
C HIS A 24 -22.10 -1.72 -2.65
N THR A 25 -22.04 -2.43 -3.77
CA THR A 25 -20.85 -3.21 -4.13
C THR A 25 -19.64 -2.30 -4.36
N TRP A 26 -18.45 -2.82 -4.18
CA TRP A 26 -17.21 -2.09 -4.47
C TRP A 26 -17.16 -1.59 -5.92
N ALA A 27 -17.63 -2.39 -6.87
CA ALA A 27 -17.67 -1.98 -8.27
C ALA A 27 -18.52 -0.72 -8.47
N ILE A 28 -19.74 -0.69 -7.92
CA ILE A 28 -20.63 0.49 -8.00
C ILE A 28 -20.03 1.70 -7.30
N ARG A 29 -19.45 1.52 -6.13
CA ARG A 29 -18.82 2.62 -5.37
C ARG A 29 -17.64 3.21 -6.12
N LEU A 30 -16.78 2.38 -6.69
CA LEU A 30 -15.63 2.84 -7.47
C LEU A 30 -16.06 3.57 -8.73
N GLU A 31 -17.12 3.12 -9.40
CA GLU A 31 -17.70 3.83 -10.54
C GLU A 31 -18.26 5.20 -10.13
N GLN A 32 -18.95 5.28 -9.01
CA GLN A 32 -19.44 6.55 -8.47
C GLN A 32 -18.29 7.50 -8.12
N ILE A 33 -17.21 6.99 -7.51
CA ILE A 33 -16.00 7.77 -7.20
C ILE A 33 -15.36 8.26 -8.50
N ARG A 34 -15.17 7.41 -9.51
CA ARG A 34 -14.61 7.82 -10.81
C ARG A 34 -15.45 8.90 -11.47
N THR A 35 -16.76 8.73 -11.48
CA THR A 35 -17.68 9.73 -12.04
C THR A 35 -17.53 11.07 -11.33
N ALA A 36 -17.47 11.06 -10.01
CA ALA A 36 -17.26 12.28 -9.24
C ALA A 36 -15.89 12.92 -9.50
N LEU A 37 -14.84 12.12 -9.69
CA LEU A 37 -13.48 12.59 -9.96
C LEU A 37 -13.31 13.14 -11.37
N ASN A 38 -13.99 12.61 -12.37
CA ASN A 38 -13.90 13.05 -13.76
C ASN A 38 -14.32 14.53 -13.96
N GLY A 39 -15.10 15.10 -13.06
CA GLY A 39 -15.45 16.52 -13.04
C GLY A 39 -14.43 17.41 -12.28
N GLN A 40 -13.41 16.86 -11.68
CA GLN A 40 -12.41 17.57 -10.92
C GLN A 40 -11.21 17.97 -11.77
N ALA A 41 -10.58 19.09 -11.44
CA ALA A 41 -9.31 19.46 -12.06
C ALA A 41 -8.18 18.51 -11.61
N GLY A 42 -7.40 18.03 -12.56
CA GLY A 42 -6.23 17.19 -12.32
C GLY A 42 -6.47 15.68 -12.53
N ASP A 43 -5.38 14.97 -12.71
CA ASP A 43 -5.34 13.53 -12.92
C ASP A 43 -5.33 12.80 -11.57
N ARG A 44 -6.52 12.49 -11.06
CA ARG A 44 -6.68 11.83 -9.77
C ARG A 44 -6.65 10.32 -9.90
N LYS A 45 -5.83 9.68 -9.07
CA LYS A 45 -5.63 8.24 -9.05
C LYS A 45 -6.43 7.57 -7.93
N ILE A 46 -7.03 6.41 -8.23
CA ILE A 46 -7.67 5.54 -7.24
C ILE A 46 -6.76 4.35 -7.02
N ARG A 47 -6.19 4.25 -5.83
CA ARG A 47 -5.25 3.18 -5.45
C ARG A 47 -5.90 2.19 -4.49
N LEU A 48 -5.48 0.94 -4.57
CA LEU A 48 -5.79 -0.08 -3.57
C LEU A 48 -4.88 0.12 -2.36
N GLY A 49 -5.43 0.49 -1.23
CA GLY A 49 -4.71 0.50 0.05
C GLY A 49 -4.60 -0.92 0.63
N ILE A 50 -3.40 -1.35 0.97
CA ILE A 50 -3.12 -2.67 1.53
C ILE A 50 -2.43 -2.48 2.87
N ALA A 51 -3.17 -2.76 3.95
CA ALA A 51 -2.71 -2.61 5.32
C ALA A 51 -3.02 -3.86 6.15
N GLY A 52 -2.53 -3.90 7.36
CA GLY A 52 -2.88 -4.90 8.36
C GLY A 52 -1.71 -5.70 8.93
N GLY A 53 -1.90 -6.26 10.13
CA GLY A 53 -0.84 -6.90 10.94
C GLY A 53 -0.32 -8.24 10.42
N GLU A 54 -0.95 -8.83 9.41
CA GLU A 54 -0.55 -10.12 8.87
C GLU A 54 0.42 -10.02 7.67
N TRP A 55 0.84 -8.81 7.31
CA TRP A 55 1.68 -8.59 6.14
C TRP A 55 3.03 -9.34 6.19
N LEU A 56 3.59 -9.54 7.37
CA LEU A 56 4.80 -10.33 7.55
C LEU A 56 4.67 -11.75 6.98
N LYS A 57 3.48 -12.35 7.11
CA LYS A 57 3.19 -13.67 6.53
C LYS A 57 3.00 -13.61 5.01
N MET A 58 2.47 -12.50 4.50
CA MET A 58 2.29 -12.31 3.05
C MET A 58 3.60 -12.21 2.30
N VAL A 59 4.62 -11.64 2.92
CA VAL A 59 5.88 -11.33 2.25
C VAL A 59 7.08 -12.12 2.80
N GLY A 60 6.87 -12.97 3.77
CA GLY A 60 7.92 -13.68 4.51
C GLY A 60 8.77 -14.68 3.69
N ASN A 61 8.28 -15.12 2.56
CA ASN A 61 9.02 -16.00 1.64
C ASN A 61 8.69 -15.70 0.18
N ALA A 62 9.49 -16.22 -0.75
CA ALA A 62 9.37 -15.95 -2.19
C ALA A 62 8.00 -16.34 -2.76
N THR A 63 7.48 -17.50 -2.42
CA THR A 63 6.17 -17.97 -2.89
C THR A 63 5.05 -17.08 -2.40
N ALA A 64 5.08 -16.67 -1.12
CA ALA A 64 4.09 -15.76 -0.55
C ALA A 64 4.13 -14.40 -1.26
N ARG A 65 5.32 -13.85 -1.53
CA ARG A 65 5.47 -12.59 -2.27
C ARG A 65 4.93 -12.68 -3.69
N THR A 66 5.21 -13.78 -4.41
CA THR A 66 4.68 -14.01 -5.75
C THR A 66 3.15 -14.07 -5.74
N ASN A 67 2.59 -14.80 -4.81
CA ASN A 67 1.14 -14.89 -4.64
C ASN A 67 0.51 -13.53 -4.30
N PHE A 68 1.15 -12.79 -3.40
CA PHE A 68 0.73 -11.43 -3.03
C PHE A 68 0.71 -10.51 -4.24
N ALA A 69 1.81 -10.41 -4.99
CA ALA A 69 1.91 -9.53 -6.15
C ALA A 69 0.88 -9.86 -7.24
N ASN A 70 0.69 -11.14 -7.55
CA ASN A 70 -0.31 -11.59 -8.51
C ASN A 70 -1.75 -11.30 -8.06
N ASN A 71 -2.04 -11.39 -6.75
CA ASN A 71 -3.35 -11.07 -6.23
C ASN A 71 -3.64 -9.57 -6.26
N VAL A 72 -2.66 -8.74 -5.92
CA VAL A 72 -2.78 -7.27 -6.06
C VAL A 72 -3.07 -6.90 -7.50
N LYS A 73 -2.33 -7.47 -8.46
CA LYS A 73 -2.58 -7.25 -9.89
C LYS A 73 -4.00 -7.61 -10.29
N LYS A 74 -4.49 -8.77 -9.89
CA LYS A 74 -5.87 -9.21 -10.19
C LYS A 74 -6.92 -8.24 -9.65
N VAL A 75 -6.74 -7.72 -8.44
CA VAL A 75 -7.68 -6.75 -7.85
C VAL A 75 -7.64 -5.43 -8.62
N ILE A 76 -6.45 -4.94 -8.96
CA ILE A 76 -6.29 -3.72 -9.76
C ILE A 76 -7.00 -3.86 -11.10
N GLU A 77 -6.77 -4.96 -11.80
CA GLU A 77 -7.41 -5.24 -13.10
C GLU A 77 -8.92 -5.42 -12.97
N GLN A 78 -9.38 -6.17 -11.97
CA GLN A 78 -10.81 -6.43 -11.75
C GLN A 78 -11.62 -5.16 -11.51
N TYR A 79 -11.05 -4.21 -10.76
CA TYR A 79 -11.74 -2.97 -10.38
C TYR A 79 -11.25 -1.75 -11.17
N ASN A 80 -10.41 -1.96 -12.18
CA ASN A 80 -9.84 -0.90 -12.99
C ASN A 80 -9.22 0.22 -12.13
N LEU A 81 -8.39 -0.15 -11.17
CA LEU A 81 -7.71 0.78 -10.29
C LEU A 81 -6.45 1.35 -10.96
N ASP A 82 -6.00 2.51 -10.51
CA ASP A 82 -4.82 3.15 -11.05
C ASP A 82 -3.53 2.66 -10.39
N GLY A 83 -3.64 1.99 -9.23
CA GLY A 83 -2.47 1.52 -8.53
C GLY A 83 -2.73 0.89 -7.17
N ALA A 84 -1.67 0.77 -6.40
CA ALA A 84 -1.69 0.27 -5.03
C ALA A 84 -0.85 1.13 -4.10
N ASP A 85 -1.21 1.11 -2.83
CA ASP A 85 -0.47 1.68 -1.72
C ASP A 85 -0.19 0.60 -0.67
N LEU A 86 1.06 0.42 -0.28
CA LEU A 86 1.42 -0.51 0.77
C LEU A 86 1.59 0.24 2.09
N ASP A 87 0.69 -0.04 3.02
CA ASP A 87 0.69 0.48 4.38
C ASP A 87 1.09 -0.64 5.36
N PHE A 88 2.35 -1.06 5.26
CA PHE A 88 2.90 -2.12 6.09
C PHE A 88 3.62 -1.53 7.29
N GLU A 89 2.90 -1.46 8.38
CA GLU A 89 3.40 -0.92 9.62
C GLU A 89 4.24 -1.93 10.39
N TRP A 90 5.27 -1.42 11.05
CA TRP A 90 6.08 -2.06 12.08
C TRP A 90 6.90 -3.26 11.61
N ALA A 91 7.79 -3.03 10.65
CA ALA A 91 8.91 -3.92 10.38
C ALA A 91 9.98 -3.74 11.49
N TYR A 92 10.00 -4.63 12.45
CA TYR A 92 10.84 -4.53 13.64
C TYR A 92 12.26 -5.09 13.46
N SER A 93 12.48 -5.91 12.47
CA SER A 93 13.77 -6.56 12.23
C SER A 93 14.32 -6.24 10.84
N GLY A 94 15.65 -6.42 10.69
CA GLY A 94 16.27 -6.31 9.38
C GLY A 94 15.74 -7.35 8.38
N THR A 95 15.29 -8.51 8.85
CA THR A 95 14.66 -9.53 8.02
C THR A 95 13.29 -9.06 7.51
N ASP A 96 12.50 -8.43 8.36
CA ASP A 96 11.20 -7.88 7.97
C ASP A 96 11.36 -6.76 6.93
N LEU A 97 12.29 -5.83 7.16
CA LEU A 97 12.60 -4.77 6.21
C LEU A 97 13.12 -5.30 4.87
N SER A 98 13.97 -6.35 4.91
CA SER A 98 14.43 -7.02 3.69
C SER A 98 13.29 -7.68 2.93
N ASN A 99 12.38 -8.38 3.62
CA ASN A 99 11.22 -9.01 3.00
C ASN A 99 10.23 -7.99 2.45
N TYR A 100 10.04 -6.87 3.15
CA TYR A 100 9.22 -5.75 2.69
C TYR A 100 9.81 -5.15 1.41
N SER A 101 11.10 -4.83 1.41
CA SER A 101 11.80 -4.31 0.23
C SER A 101 11.68 -5.24 -0.98
N LYS A 102 11.89 -6.54 -0.79
CA LYS A 102 11.71 -7.54 -1.86
C LYS A 102 10.27 -7.61 -2.36
N ALA A 103 9.29 -7.44 -1.47
CA ALA A 103 7.88 -7.43 -1.87
C ALA A 103 7.54 -6.21 -2.73
N ILE A 104 8.07 -5.03 -2.40
CA ILE A 104 7.90 -3.80 -3.19
C ILE A 104 8.47 -3.99 -4.59
N VAL A 105 9.73 -4.45 -4.69
CA VAL A 105 10.39 -4.68 -5.98
C VAL A 105 9.63 -5.70 -6.83
N GLN A 106 9.26 -6.83 -6.24
CA GLN A 106 8.51 -7.86 -6.96
C GLN A 106 7.12 -7.39 -7.37
N LEU A 107 6.47 -6.57 -6.55
CA LEU A 107 5.18 -6.00 -6.90
C LEU A 107 5.31 -5.05 -8.10
N ARG A 108 6.34 -4.22 -8.14
CA ARG A 108 6.65 -3.37 -9.30
C ARG A 108 6.87 -4.20 -10.57
N GLU A 109 7.63 -5.29 -10.49
CA GLU A 109 7.88 -6.19 -11.61
C GLU A 109 6.58 -6.79 -12.18
N VAL A 110 5.67 -7.20 -11.30
CA VAL A 110 4.38 -7.81 -11.69
C VAL A 110 3.38 -6.80 -12.20
N LEU A 111 3.33 -5.61 -11.60
CA LEU A 111 2.38 -4.55 -12.00
C LEU A 111 2.83 -3.81 -13.25
N GLY A 112 4.13 -3.77 -13.54
CA GLY A 112 4.68 -2.94 -14.60
C GLY A 112 4.81 -1.47 -14.20
N LYS A 113 5.40 -0.67 -15.09
CA LYS A 113 5.76 0.73 -14.83
C LYS A 113 4.57 1.72 -14.87
N ASP A 114 3.49 1.32 -15.51
CA ASP A 114 2.35 2.22 -15.75
C ASP A 114 1.32 2.21 -14.60
N VAL A 115 1.46 1.27 -13.66
CA VAL A 115 0.61 1.17 -12.47
C VAL A 115 1.22 2.01 -11.35
N PHE A 116 0.45 2.90 -10.76
CA PHE A 116 0.92 3.82 -9.71
C PHE A 116 1.12 3.07 -8.40
N LEU A 117 2.37 2.84 -8.01
CA LEU A 117 2.76 2.12 -6.80
C LEU A 117 3.32 3.07 -5.77
N THR A 118 2.73 3.08 -4.58
CA THR A 118 3.18 3.91 -3.48
C THR A 118 3.34 3.09 -2.20
N VAL A 119 4.05 3.65 -1.24
CA VAL A 119 4.20 3.07 0.09
C VAL A 119 3.98 4.15 1.14
N SER A 120 3.28 3.77 2.21
CA SER A 120 3.08 4.58 3.41
C SER A 120 3.97 4.02 4.52
N LEU A 121 5.11 4.67 4.77
CA LEU A 121 6.11 4.18 5.71
C LEU A 121 5.91 4.76 7.11
N HIS A 122 5.95 3.89 8.10
CA HIS A 122 6.03 4.30 9.50
C HIS A 122 7.47 4.66 9.89
N PRO A 123 7.71 5.59 10.84
CA PRO A 123 9.06 5.97 11.28
C PRO A 123 9.96 4.81 11.75
N VAL A 124 9.40 3.67 12.13
CA VAL A 124 10.19 2.46 12.46
C VAL A 124 10.45 1.55 11.26
N SER A 125 9.82 1.79 10.12
CA SER A 125 9.84 0.91 8.94
C SER A 125 10.35 1.60 7.67
N TYR A 126 10.88 2.82 7.76
CA TYR A 126 11.27 3.59 6.57
C TYR A 126 12.57 3.11 5.89
N LYS A 127 13.37 2.28 6.58
CA LYS A 127 14.67 1.81 6.07
C LYS A 127 14.54 0.66 5.07
N ILE A 128 13.69 0.83 4.07
CA ILE A 128 13.60 -0.08 2.92
C ILE A 128 14.83 0.05 2.02
N SER A 129 15.10 -0.92 1.16
CA SER A 129 16.29 -0.89 0.30
C SER A 129 16.21 0.20 -0.77
N ALA A 130 17.37 0.60 -1.31
CA ALA A 130 17.44 1.57 -2.38
C ALA A 130 16.67 1.13 -3.63
N GLU A 131 16.68 -0.18 -3.93
CA GLU A 131 15.91 -0.75 -5.04
C GLU A 131 14.40 -0.64 -4.79
N ALA A 132 13.96 -0.79 -3.54
CA ALA A 132 12.56 -0.61 -3.17
C ALA A 132 12.14 0.87 -3.26
N ILE A 133 13.00 1.79 -2.84
CA ILE A 133 12.79 3.24 -3.02
C ILE A 133 12.64 3.57 -4.51
N ALA A 134 13.52 3.06 -5.35
CA ALA A 134 13.48 3.28 -6.80
C ALA A 134 12.29 2.60 -7.51
N ALA A 135 11.67 1.60 -6.88
CA ALA A 135 10.56 0.85 -7.44
C ALA A 135 9.19 1.51 -7.25
N VAL A 136 9.09 2.53 -6.41
CA VAL A 136 7.82 3.21 -6.12
C VAL A 136 7.76 4.59 -6.77
N ASP A 137 6.55 5.06 -7.02
CA ASP A 137 6.31 6.38 -7.61
C ASP A 137 6.23 7.48 -6.55
N PHE A 138 5.84 7.11 -5.33
CA PHE A 138 5.72 8.05 -4.23
C PHE A 138 5.84 7.33 -2.88
N ILE A 139 6.44 8.02 -1.91
CA ILE A 139 6.57 7.56 -0.53
C ILE A 139 5.91 8.58 0.38
N SER A 140 4.94 8.15 1.17
CA SER A 140 4.41 8.93 2.29
C SER A 140 5.02 8.45 3.59
N LEU A 141 5.30 9.38 4.48
CA LEU A 141 5.84 9.09 5.81
C LEU A 141 4.78 9.41 6.87
N GLN A 142 4.47 8.43 7.69
CA GLN A 142 3.47 8.55 8.76
C GLN A 142 4.06 9.27 9.98
N CYS A 143 4.37 10.55 9.84
CA CYS A 143 4.94 11.37 10.90
C CYS A 143 3.88 11.90 11.88
N TYR A 144 3.01 11.03 12.36
CA TYR A 144 1.98 11.35 13.34
C TYR A 144 1.97 10.33 14.49
N GLY A 145 1.54 10.74 15.65
CA GLY A 145 1.46 9.86 16.81
C GLY A 145 0.10 9.19 16.95
N PRO A 146 -0.03 8.16 17.80
CA PRO A 146 -1.29 7.51 18.11
C PRO A 146 -2.24 8.41 18.91
N SER A 147 -1.74 9.53 19.44
CA SER A 147 -2.54 10.54 20.13
C SER A 147 -2.01 11.94 19.83
N VAL A 148 -2.82 12.96 20.09
CA VAL A 148 -2.47 14.38 19.87
C VAL A 148 -1.25 14.78 20.72
N GLU A 149 -1.11 14.23 21.91
CA GLU A 149 -0.02 14.52 22.83
C GLU A 149 1.34 14.03 22.30
N LEU A 150 1.33 12.99 21.48
CA LEU A 150 2.55 12.42 20.87
C LEU A 150 2.87 13.05 19.52
N PHE A 151 1.98 13.87 18.98
CA PHE A 151 2.24 14.64 17.78
C PHE A 151 2.87 15.99 18.15
N SER A 152 4.10 16.20 17.69
CA SER A 152 4.76 17.51 17.81
C SER A 152 5.45 17.88 16.50
N MET A 153 5.60 19.16 16.26
CA MET A 153 6.34 19.68 15.11
C MET A 153 7.83 19.27 15.15
N GLU A 154 8.39 19.14 16.34
CA GLU A 154 9.76 18.67 16.54
C GLU A 154 9.91 17.22 16.09
N ARG A 155 9.00 16.35 16.53
CA ARG A 155 8.95 14.95 16.10
C ARG A 155 8.75 14.82 14.59
N PHE A 156 7.82 15.57 14.04
CA PHE A 156 7.57 15.60 12.60
C PHE A 156 8.84 15.94 11.81
N LYS A 157 9.55 17.02 12.23
CA LYS A 157 10.80 17.44 11.60
C LYS A 157 11.92 16.42 11.77
N SER A 158 12.01 15.82 12.96
CA SER A 158 13.03 14.80 13.27
C SER A 158 12.84 13.54 12.45
N ASP A 159 11.63 13.02 12.38
CA ASP A 159 11.30 11.80 11.62
C ASP A 159 11.49 12.04 10.11
N GLY A 160 11.03 13.18 9.60
CA GLY A 160 11.26 13.58 8.21
C GLY A 160 12.73 13.72 7.86
N LYS A 161 13.51 14.40 8.72
CA LYS A 161 14.95 14.52 8.51
C LYS A 161 15.65 13.17 8.50
N ALA A 162 15.32 12.27 9.43
CA ALA A 162 15.92 10.94 9.50
C ALA A 162 15.64 10.12 8.24
N ALA A 163 14.43 10.22 7.66
CA ALA A 163 14.09 9.56 6.42
C ALA A 163 14.87 10.12 5.23
N VAL A 164 14.97 11.43 5.11
CA VAL A 164 15.74 12.11 4.05
C VAL A 164 17.25 11.78 4.17
N ASP A 165 17.80 11.83 5.37
CA ASP A 165 19.21 11.46 5.62
C ASP A 165 19.49 9.99 5.26
N TYR A 166 18.50 9.14 5.34
CA TYR A 166 18.59 7.74 4.90
C TYR A 166 18.52 7.56 3.37
N GLY A 167 17.94 8.51 2.64
CA GLY A 167 17.83 8.48 1.20
C GLY A 167 16.40 8.41 0.65
N ILE A 168 15.37 8.62 1.50
CA ILE A 168 14.00 8.80 1.01
C ILE A 168 13.93 10.15 0.29
N PRO A 169 13.46 10.20 -0.98
CA PRO A 169 13.28 11.45 -1.70
C PRO A 169 12.38 12.44 -0.97
N GLN A 170 12.63 13.73 -1.17
CA GLN A 170 11.93 14.81 -0.46
C GLN A 170 10.84 15.48 -1.32
N ASP A 171 10.79 15.16 -2.58
CA ASP A 171 9.90 15.71 -3.62
C ASP A 171 8.67 14.85 -3.90
#